data_e263fae7cd6afb1ebebc54870be9672f
#
_entry.id   e263fae7cd6afb1ebebc54870be9672f
#
_cell.length_a   1.000
_cell.length_b   1.000
_cell.length_c   1.000
_cell.angle_alpha   90.00
_cell.angle_beta   90.00
_cell.angle_gamma   90.00
#
_symmetry.space_group_name_H-M   'P 1'
#
loop_
_entity.id
_entity.type
_entity.pdbx_description
1 polymer ?
#
loop_
_entity_poly.entity_id
_entity_poly.type
_entity_poly.pdbx_seq_one_letter_code
_entity_poly.pdbx_strand_id
1 'polypeptide(L)'
;MNEREFSLERMTLARAAQRLRPANGTLELTPLCTMNCRMCYVRLSRAEMEAQGRLRTAEEWISLGAQMERAGVLFLLLTGGEPLLHPEFREIYSALRRMGMILTVNTNGTLIDEEWAEFFGRQKPRRINVTLYGASRATYDALCGWADGYEKTVRALRLLKAAGVDVKINGSVTPLNVQDMDAIYALGRELDMPVHMDTYMVPCTRERSRTFDAQSRLNP
;
A
#
# COMPACT_ATOMS: atom_id res chain seq x y z
N MET A 1 21.38 -6.65 -15.54
CA MET A 1 20.75 -5.32 -15.37
C MET A 1 20.96 -4.58 -16.66
N ASN A 2 19.92 -4.47 -17.46
CA ASN A 2 20.03 -3.96 -18.83
C ASN A 2 20.09 -2.43 -18.80
N GLU A 3 21.17 -1.82 -19.24
CA GLU A 3 21.50 -0.38 -19.16
C GLU A 3 20.61 0.54 -20.02
N ARG A 4 19.52 0.05 -20.59
CA ARG A 4 18.70 0.81 -21.56
C ARG A 4 17.28 1.16 -21.14
N GLU A 5 16.86 0.90 -19.92
CA GLU A 5 15.61 1.48 -19.45
C GLU A 5 15.86 2.86 -18.79
N PHE A 6 16.13 3.86 -19.62
CA PHE A 6 15.75 5.23 -19.29
C PHE A 6 14.23 5.25 -19.22
N SER A 7 13.68 4.86 -18.08
CA SER A 7 12.24 4.87 -17.94
C SER A 7 11.77 6.32 -18.04
N LEU A 8 10.69 6.55 -18.78
CA LEU A 8 10.01 7.85 -18.89
C LEU A 8 9.79 8.48 -17.49
N GLU A 9 9.58 7.63 -16.49
CA GLU A 9 9.47 8.01 -15.09
C GLU A 9 10.74 8.69 -14.56
N ARG A 10 11.91 8.09 -14.73
CA ARG A 10 13.19 8.68 -14.27
C ARG A 10 13.44 10.04 -14.93
N MET A 11 13.14 10.14 -16.22
CA MET A 11 13.27 11.43 -16.97
C MET A 11 12.29 12.47 -16.41
N THR A 12 11.03 12.08 -16.17
CA THR A 12 10.01 12.97 -15.60
C THR A 12 10.39 13.46 -14.23
N LEU A 13 10.84 12.55 -13.34
CA LEU A 13 11.29 12.88 -12.00
C LEU A 13 12.52 13.80 -12.02
N ALA A 14 13.50 13.54 -12.89
CA ALA A 14 14.68 14.39 -13.03
C ALA A 14 14.32 15.80 -13.50
N ARG A 15 13.42 15.93 -14.48
CA ARG A 15 12.93 17.25 -14.96
C ARG A 15 12.13 18.00 -13.89
N ALA A 16 11.30 17.28 -13.12
CA ALA A 16 10.54 17.88 -12.03
C ALA A 16 11.47 18.41 -10.93
N ALA A 17 12.48 17.61 -10.55
CA ALA A 17 13.50 18.03 -9.58
C ALA A 17 14.27 19.28 -10.03
N GLN A 18 14.71 19.33 -11.30
CA GLN A 18 15.36 20.52 -11.86
C GLN A 18 14.48 21.79 -11.82
N ARG A 19 13.17 21.60 -11.92
CA ARG A 19 12.19 22.70 -11.90
C ARG A 19 11.63 22.99 -10.51
N LEU A 20 12.10 22.30 -9.47
CA LEU A 20 11.61 22.35 -8.10
C LEU A 20 10.08 22.15 -8.01
N ARG A 21 9.54 21.23 -8.84
CA ARG A 21 8.11 20.89 -8.85
C ARG A 21 7.91 19.50 -8.27
N PRO A 22 6.86 19.27 -7.48
CA PRO A 22 6.50 17.93 -7.03
C PRO A 22 6.06 17.09 -8.24
N ALA A 23 6.59 15.86 -8.35
CA ALA A 23 6.14 14.90 -9.36
C ALA A 23 5.42 13.71 -8.72
N ASN A 24 5.69 13.46 -7.44
CA ASN A 24 5.10 12.39 -6.65
C ASN A 24 4.23 12.95 -5.53
N GLY A 25 3.18 12.22 -5.21
CA GLY A 25 2.32 12.50 -4.07
C GLY A 25 1.83 11.22 -3.40
N THR A 26 1.40 11.34 -2.16
CA THR A 26 0.80 10.24 -1.40
C THR A 26 -0.46 10.74 -0.71
N LEU A 27 -1.55 9.98 -0.84
CA LEU A 27 -2.79 10.19 -0.10
C LEU A 27 -3.04 9.01 0.84
N GLU A 28 -3.03 9.28 2.14
CA GLU A 28 -3.48 8.35 3.18
C GLU A 28 -4.99 8.54 3.39
N LEU A 29 -5.81 7.75 2.67
CA LEU A 29 -7.26 7.96 2.60
C LEU A 29 -7.98 7.72 3.92
N THR A 30 -7.49 6.80 4.72
CA THR A 30 -8.06 6.45 6.02
C THR A 30 -7.00 5.89 6.96
N PRO A 31 -7.06 6.18 8.27
CA PRO A 31 -6.21 5.50 9.25
C PRO A 31 -6.77 4.14 9.69
N LEU A 32 -8.01 3.79 9.29
CA LEU A 32 -8.64 2.51 9.63
C LEU A 32 -8.01 1.37 8.84
N CYS A 33 -7.91 0.21 9.46
CA CYS A 33 -7.35 -0.99 8.83
C CYS A 33 -8.07 -2.24 9.29
N THR A 34 -8.12 -3.27 8.44
CA THR A 34 -8.61 -4.60 8.78
C THR A 34 -7.65 -5.37 9.69
N MET A 35 -6.38 -5.02 9.66
CA MET A 35 -5.31 -5.62 10.47
C MET A 35 -4.90 -4.71 11.62
N ASN A 36 -4.21 -5.30 12.61
CA ASN A 36 -3.68 -4.60 13.78
C ASN A 36 -2.18 -4.88 13.95
N CYS A 37 -1.41 -4.65 12.90
CA CYS A 37 0.02 -4.97 12.87
C CYS A 37 0.79 -4.25 13.99
N ARG A 38 1.66 -4.99 14.70
CA ARG A 38 2.42 -4.49 15.86
C ARG A 38 3.31 -3.29 15.53
N MET A 39 3.93 -3.29 14.34
CA MET A 39 4.81 -2.22 13.87
C MET A 39 4.06 -1.10 13.12
N CYS A 40 2.73 -1.12 13.04
CA CYS A 40 1.99 -0.16 12.23
C CYS A 40 2.08 1.26 12.80
N TYR A 41 2.49 2.21 11.96
CA TYR A 41 2.59 3.63 12.32
C TYR A 41 1.37 4.47 11.85
N VAL A 42 0.46 3.87 11.07
CA VAL A 42 -0.70 4.59 10.48
C VAL A 42 -1.99 4.30 11.23
N ARG A 43 -2.23 3.04 11.59
CA ARG A 43 -3.52 2.55 12.05
C ARG A 43 -4.01 3.26 13.31
N LEU A 44 -5.26 3.71 13.26
CA LEU A 44 -6.05 4.13 14.41
C LEU A 44 -7.27 3.20 14.55
N SER A 45 -7.78 3.07 15.76
CA SER A 45 -9.12 2.56 15.99
C SER A 45 -10.14 3.60 15.51
N ARG A 46 -11.41 3.20 15.36
CA ARG A 46 -12.47 4.14 15.00
C ARG A 46 -12.62 5.26 16.04
N ALA A 47 -12.59 4.94 17.32
CA ALA A 47 -12.69 5.93 18.39
C ALA A 47 -11.51 6.94 18.37
N GLU A 48 -10.28 6.46 18.15
CA GLU A 48 -9.11 7.35 18.03
C GLU A 48 -9.21 8.26 16.79
N MET A 49 -9.71 7.73 15.68
CA MET A 49 -9.95 8.53 14.47
C MET A 49 -11.02 9.61 14.72
N GLU A 50 -12.17 9.23 15.29
CA GLU A 50 -13.29 10.14 15.57
C GLU A 50 -12.89 11.22 16.57
N ALA A 51 -12.03 10.93 17.52
CA ALA A 51 -11.46 11.93 18.44
C ALA A 51 -10.57 12.97 17.74
N GLN A 52 -9.99 12.63 16.58
CA GLN A 52 -9.16 13.54 15.79
C GLN A 52 -9.95 14.23 14.66
N GLY A 53 -11.15 13.77 14.35
CA GLY A 53 -12.00 14.30 13.30
C GLY A 53 -12.78 13.22 12.56
N ARG A 54 -13.07 13.45 11.29
CA ARG A 54 -13.76 12.52 10.39
C ARG A 54 -12.92 12.13 9.19
N LEU A 55 -13.32 11.09 8.50
CA LEU A 55 -12.78 10.83 7.15
C LEU A 55 -13.16 11.99 6.20
N ARG A 56 -12.25 12.34 5.32
CA ARG A 56 -12.54 13.26 4.22
C ARG A 56 -13.48 12.58 3.23
N THR A 57 -14.35 13.35 2.63
CA THR A 57 -15.25 12.88 1.56
C THR A 57 -14.50 12.67 0.25
N ALA A 58 -15.14 12.00 -0.72
CA ALA A 58 -14.59 11.89 -2.08
C ALA A 58 -14.34 13.26 -2.70
N GLU A 59 -15.28 14.21 -2.54
CA GLU A 59 -15.14 15.56 -3.06
C GLU A 59 -13.88 16.27 -2.50
N GLU A 60 -13.63 16.16 -1.20
CA GLU A 60 -12.45 16.74 -0.56
C GLU A 60 -11.15 16.12 -1.11
N TRP A 61 -11.10 14.79 -1.27
CA TRP A 61 -9.95 14.11 -1.84
C TRP A 61 -9.73 14.44 -3.32
N ILE A 62 -10.81 14.53 -4.10
CA ILE A 62 -10.78 14.90 -5.52
C ILE A 62 -10.30 16.35 -5.68
N SER A 63 -10.80 17.27 -4.82
CA SER A 63 -10.34 18.67 -4.81
C SER A 63 -8.83 18.77 -4.48
N LEU A 64 -8.35 17.99 -3.50
CA LEU A 64 -6.93 17.92 -3.18
C LEU A 64 -6.12 17.34 -4.35
N GLY A 65 -6.62 16.28 -4.99
CA GLY A 65 -6.03 15.70 -6.19
C GLY A 65 -5.87 16.72 -7.33
N ALA A 66 -6.89 17.53 -7.58
CA ALA A 66 -6.83 18.60 -8.57
C ALA A 66 -5.80 19.69 -8.22
N GLN A 67 -5.58 19.98 -6.92
CA GLN A 67 -4.51 20.88 -6.48
C GLN A 67 -3.13 20.25 -6.72
N MET A 68 -2.97 18.97 -6.42
CA MET A 68 -1.72 18.24 -6.65
C MET A 68 -1.39 18.15 -8.16
N GLU A 69 -2.38 17.90 -9.00
CA GLU A 69 -2.23 17.90 -10.48
C GLU A 69 -1.73 19.27 -10.98
N ARG A 70 -2.36 20.37 -10.56
CA ARG A 70 -1.91 21.73 -10.91
C ARG A 70 -0.51 22.05 -10.41
N ALA A 71 -0.10 21.48 -9.27
CA ALA A 71 1.26 21.61 -8.76
C ALA A 71 2.29 20.82 -9.58
N GLY A 72 1.85 19.82 -10.37
CA GLY A 72 2.71 19.00 -11.22
C GLY A 72 2.85 17.56 -10.78
N VAL A 73 2.09 17.10 -9.77
CA VAL A 73 2.08 15.70 -9.34
C VAL A 73 1.50 14.84 -10.44
N LEU A 74 2.27 13.88 -10.91
CA LEU A 74 1.88 12.90 -11.93
C LEU A 74 1.73 11.50 -11.32
N PHE A 75 2.64 11.10 -10.44
CA PHE A 75 2.63 9.80 -9.80
C PHE A 75 1.99 9.93 -8.41
N LEU A 76 0.89 9.22 -8.19
CA LEU A 76 0.15 9.31 -6.95
C LEU A 76 -0.03 7.94 -6.31
N LEU A 77 0.43 7.83 -5.06
CA LEU A 77 0.22 6.66 -4.22
C LEU A 77 -1.04 6.82 -3.39
N LEU A 78 -1.97 5.88 -3.50
CA LEU A 78 -3.11 5.75 -2.60
C LEU A 78 -2.80 4.71 -1.53
N THR A 79 -2.89 5.11 -0.28
CA THR A 79 -2.54 4.28 0.88
C THR A 79 -3.39 4.70 2.09
N GLY A 80 -2.95 4.31 3.28
CA GLY A 80 -3.59 4.63 4.56
C GLY A 80 -3.31 3.52 5.57
N GLY A 81 -4.26 3.23 6.43
CA GLY A 81 -4.32 1.94 7.12
C GLY A 81 -4.61 0.85 6.09
N GLU A 82 -5.88 0.74 5.68
CA GLU A 82 -6.29 -0.01 4.49
C GLU A 82 -7.15 0.90 3.60
N PRO A 83 -6.65 1.36 2.45
CA PRO A 83 -7.34 2.36 1.64
C PRO A 83 -8.70 1.88 1.13
N LEU A 84 -8.87 0.57 0.90
CA LEU A 84 -10.12 -0.02 0.42
C LEU A 84 -11.24 0.01 1.48
N LEU A 85 -10.93 0.35 2.74
CA LEU A 85 -11.94 0.65 3.77
C LEU A 85 -12.58 2.02 3.61
N HIS A 86 -12.01 2.91 2.78
CA HIS A 86 -12.66 4.18 2.53
C HIS A 86 -13.93 3.94 1.70
N PRO A 87 -15.13 4.35 2.18
CA PRO A 87 -16.40 4.00 1.55
C PRO A 87 -16.50 4.50 0.11
N GLU A 88 -15.86 5.60 -0.20
CA GLU A 88 -15.89 6.25 -1.51
C GLU A 88 -14.59 6.02 -2.33
N PHE A 89 -13.81 4.97 -1.98
CA PHE A 89 -12.52 4.70 -2.65
C PHE A 89 -12.64 4.61 -4.17
N ARG A 90 -13.67 3.93 -4.69
CA ARG A 90 -13.85 3.75 -6.14
C ARG A 90 -14.08 5.06 -6.87
N GLU A 91 -14.82 5.98 -6.25
CA GLU A 91 -15.06 7.32 -6.78
C GLU A 91 -13.77 8.15 -6.80
N ILE A 92 -13.06 8.20 -5.66
CA ILE A 92 -11.77 8.89 -5.53
C ILE A 92 -10.77 8.38 -6.57
N TYR A 93 -10.58 7.07 -6.63
CA TYR A 93 -9.67 6.41 -7.56
C TYR A 93 -9.99 6.77 -9.02
N SER A 94 -11.26 6.61 -9.41
CA SER A 94 -11.70 6.85 -10.78
C SER A 94 -11.56 8.31 -11.18
N ALA A 95 -11.82 9.25 -10.25
CA ALA A 95 -11.67 10.68 -10.50
C ALA A 95 -10.19 11.07 -10.68
N LEU A 96 -9.32 10.64 -9.78
CA LEU A 96 -7.88 10.91 -9.87
C LEU A 96 -7.27 10.32 -11.16
N ARG A 97 -7.72 9.13 -11.55
CA ARG A 97 -7.30 8.50 -12.81
C ARG A 97 -7.75 9.32 -14.03
N ARG A 98 -8.97 9.86 -14.02
CA ARG A 98 -9.46 10.74 -15.11
C ARG A 98 -8.69 12.05 -15.22
N MET A 99 -8.07 12.53 -14.15
CA MET A 99 -7.14 13.69 -14.19
C MET A 99 -5.80 13.37 -14.87
N GLY A 100 -5.58 12.13 -15.29
CA GLY A 100 -4.33 11.69 -15.92
C GLY A 100 -3.23 11.27 -14.96
N MET A 101 -3.54 11.16 -13.66
CA MET A 101 -2.56 10.69 -12.67
C MET A 101 -2.23 9.21 -12.85
N ILE A 102 -0.98 8.87 -12.66
CA ILE A 102 -0.47 7.50 -12.68
C ILE A 102 -0.58 6.95 -11.26
N LEU A 103 -1.62 6.12 -11.02
CA LEU A 103 -1.96 5.66 -9.69
C LEU A 103 -1.22 4.36 -9.31
N THR A 104 -0.71 4.33 -8.11
CA THR A 104 -0.26 3.12 -7.40
C THR A 104 -1.12 2.96 -6.14
N VAL A 105 -1.44 1.73 -5.77
CA VAL A 105 -2.21 1.43 -4.55
C VAL A 105 -1.39 0.54 -3.63
N ASN A 106 -1.26 0.93 -2.36
CA ASN A 106 -0.75 0.06 -1.30
C ASN A 106 -1.93 -0.49 -0.51
N THR A 107 -2.06 -1.80 -0.43
CA THR A 107 -3.12 -2.50 0.31
C THR A 107 -2.58 -3.74 1.00
N ASN A 108 -3.23 -4.18 2.07
CA ASN A 108 -2.97 -5.50 2.65
C ASN A 108 -3.70 -6.64 1.92
N GLY A 109 -4.54 -6.31 0.95
CA GLY A 109 -5.23 -7.24 0.07
C GLY A 109 -6.43 -7.96 0.69
N THR A 110 -6.67 -7.87 1.99
CA THR A 110 -7.70 -8.68 2.67
C THR A 110 -9.13 -8.39 2.28
N LEU A 111 -9.38 -7.24 1.65
CA LEU A 111 -10.69 -6.84 1.13
C LEU A 111 -10.87 -7.14 -0.36
N ILE A 112 -9.82 -7.60 -1.03
CA ILE A 112 -9.88 -7.85 -2.46
C ILE A 112 -10.58 -9.20 -2.71
N ASP A 113 -11.74 -9.10 -3.27
CA ASP A 113 -12.57 -10.17 -3.83
C ASP A 113 -12.63 -10.07 -5.36
N GLU A 114 -13.51 -10.83 -5.98
CA GLU A 114 -13.71 -10.84 -7.42
C GLU A 114 -14.18 -9.49 -7.97
N GLU A 115 -15.02 -8.80 -7.22
CA GLU A 115 -15.53 -7.46 -7.61
C GLU A 115 -14.43 -6.41 -7.61
N TRP A 116 -13.57 -6.42 -6.60
CA TRP A 116 -12.39 -5.55 -6.56
C TRP A 116 -11.37 -5.91 -7.64
N ALA A 117 -11.13 -7.18 -7.88
CA ALA A 117 -10.24 -7.63 -8.94
C ALA A 117 -10.75 -7.19 -10.33
N GLU A 118 -12.06 -7.31 -10.58
CA GLU A 118 -12.70 -6.83 -11.81
C GLU A 118 -12.58 -5.30 -11.94
N PHE A 119 -12.83 -4.56 -10.85
CA PHE A 119 -12.68 -3.09 -10.85
C PHE A 119 -11.27 -2.67 -11.26
N PHE A 120 -10.24 -3.24 -10.64
CA PHE A 120 -8.86 -2.94 -10.98
C PHE A 120 -8.45 -3.50 -12.36
N GLY A 121 -9.04 -4.59 -12.80
CA GLY A 121 -8.85 -5.12 -14.15
C GLY A 121 -9.34 -4.17 -15.24
N ARG A 122 -10.48 -3.50 -15.03
CA ARG A 122 -11.05 -2.52 -15.95
C ARG A 122 -10.35 -1.16 -15.87
N GLN A 123 -9.92 -0.76 -14.69
CA GLN A 123 -9.27 0.53 -14.43
C GLN A 123 -7.87 0.32 -13.87
N LYS A 124 -7.00 -0.31 -14.65
CA LYS A 124 -5.68 -0.73 -14.18
C LYS A 124 -4.89 0.43 -13.57
N PRO A 125 -4.44 0.30 -12.31
CA PRO A 125 -3.40 1.17 -11.78
C PRO A 125 -2.08 0.87 -12.49
N ARG A 126 -1.11 1.72 -12.30
CA ARG A 126 0.27 1.41 -12.67
C ARG A 126 0.75 0.12 -11.97
N ARG A 127 0.43 0.01 -10.70
CA ARG A 127 0.78 -1.15 -9.86
C ARG A 127 -0.07 -1.19 -8.59
N ILE A 128 -0.35 -2.39 -8.11
CA ILE A 128 -0.81 -2.62 -6.74
C ILE A 128 0.33 -3.26 -5.95
N ASN A 129 0.76 -2.61 -4.88
CA ASN A 129 1.66 -3.20 -3.91
C ASN A 129 0.80 -3.88 -2.84
N VAL A 130 0.84 -5.20 -2.80
CA VAL A 130 0.15 -5.99 -1.78
C VAL A 130 1.13 -6.32 -0.66
N THR A 131 0.79 -5.95 0.56
CA THR A 131 1.64 -6.24 1.70
C THR A 131 1.42 -7.67 2.18
N LEU A 132 2.48 -8.48 2.17
CA LEU A 132 2.50 -9.84 2.70
C LEU A 132 3.51 -9.92 3.85
N TYR A 133 3.00 -10.09 5.07
CA TYR A 133 3.83 -10.05 6.29
C TYR A 133 4.25 -11.40 6.82
N GLY A 134 3.88 -12.49 6.19
CA GLY A 134 4.24 -13.84 6.61
C GLY A 134 3.76 -14.89 5.62
N ALA A 135 4.15 -16.14 5.85
CA ALA A 135 3.78 -17.30 5.04
C ALA A 135 2.86 -18.28 5.79
N SER A 136 2.29 -17.87 6.91
CA SER A 136 1.42 -18.72 7.73
C SER A 136 0.38 -17.91 8.52
N ARG A 137 -0.69 -18.60 8.91
CA ARG A 137 -1.70 -18.09 9.85
C ARG A 137 -1.07 -17.67 11.18
N ALA A 138 -0.11 -18.45 11.67
CA ALA A 138 0.55 -18.19 12.95
C ALA A 138 1.34 -16.86 12.92
N THR A 139 2.09 -16.61 11.84
CA THR A 139 2.82 -15.35 11.66
C THR A 139 1.85 -14.17 11.54
N TYR A 140 0.75 -14.33 10.78
CA TYR A 140 -0.27 -13.28 10.66
C TYR A 140 -0.97 -12.99 11.97
N ASP A 141 -1.26 -14.02 12.80
CA ASP A 141 -1.81 -13.81 14.13
C ASP A 141 -0.84 -13.05 15.02
N ALA A 142 0.40 -13.50 15.08
CA ALA A 142 1.43 -12.90 15.92
C ALA A 142 1.78 -11.46 15.53
N LEU A 143 1.90 -11.18 14.23
CA LEU A 143 2.38 -9.89 13.73
C LEU A 143 1.23 -8.93 13.37
N CYS A 144 0.18 -9.43 12.73
CA CYS A 144 -0.92 -8.63 12.20
C CYS A 144 -2.18 -8.65 13.07
N GLY A 145 -2.23 -9.51 14.09
CA GLY A 145 -3.37 -9.68 14.98
C GLY A 145 -4.59 -10.28 14.28
N TRP A 146 -4.37 -11.05 13.19
CA TRP A 146 -5.46 -11.68 12.45
C TRP A 146 -4.96 -12.85 11.58
N ALA A 147 -5.14 -14.08 12.09
CA ALA A 147 -4.66 -15.30 11.44
C ALA A 147 -5.20 -15.48 10.01
N ASP A 148 -6.52 -15.25 9.79
CA ASP A 148 -7.17 -15.44 8.49
C ASP A 148 -6.72 -14.42 7.42
N GLY A 149 -6.00 -13.38 7.84
CA GLY A 149 -5.45 -12.39 6.93
C GLY A 149 -4.49 -12.99 5.91
N TYR A 150 -3.77 -14.07 6.27
CA TYR A 150 -2.84 -14.75 5.35
C TYR A 150 -3.56 -15.28 4.11
N GLU A 151 -4.56 -16.14 4.29
CA GLU A 151 -5.29 -16.75 3.16
C GLU A 151 -5.99 -15.69 2.31
N LYS A 152 -6.55 -14.67 2.96
CA LYS A 152 -7.19 -13.55 2.25
C LYS A 152 -6.20 -12.79 1.38
N THR A 153 -5.02 -12.46 1.92
CA THR A 153 -3.97 -11.77 1.17
C THR A 153 -3.46 -12.62 -0.01
N VAL A 154 -3.21 -13.92 0.21
CA VAL A 154 -2.77 -14.84 -0.86
C VAL A 154 -3.85 -15.01 -1.93
N ARG A 155 -5.14 -15.10 -1.55
CA ARG A 155 -6.25 -15.10 -2.49
C ARG A 155 -6.29 -13.82 -3.33
N ALA A 156 -6.11 -12.67 -2.70
CA ALA A 156 -6.07 -11.37 -3.39
C ALA A 156 -4.96 -11.30 -4.45
N LEU A 157 -3.76 -11.80 -4.15
CA LEU A 157 -2.65 -11.87 -5.11
C LEU A 157 -3.07 -12.68 -6.36
N ARG A 158 -3.70 -13.85 -6.17
CA ARG A 158 -4.18 -14.69 -7.27
C ARG A 158 -5.28 -14.02 -8.09
N LEU A 159 -6.25 -13.39 -7.45
CA LEU A 159 -7.34 -12.68 -8.12
C LEU A 159 -6.83 -11.49 -8.95
N LEU A 160 -5.93 -10.67 -8.40
CA LEU A 160 -5.33 -9.55 -9.12
C LEU A 160 -4.49 -10.01 -10.31
N LYS A 161 -3.72 -11.11 -10.16
CA LYS A 161 -2.98 -11.71 -11.27
C LYS A 161 -3.93 -12.16 -12.38
N ALA A 162 -4.99 -12.86 -12.04
CA ALA A 162 -6.00 -13.33 -13.01
C ALA A 162 -6.68 -12.17 -13.74
N ALA A 163 -6.88 -11.02 -13.06
CA ALA A 163 -7.41 -9.80 -13.68
C ALA A 163 -6.36 -9.03 -14.51
N GLY A 164 -5.12 -9.52 -14.62
CA GLY A 164 -4.03 -8.91 -15.39
C GLY A 164 -3.56 -7.57 -14.85
N VAL A 165 -3.64 -7.39 -13.53
CA VAL A 165 -3.12 -6.21 -12.82
C VAL A 165 -1.63 -6.42 -12.53
N ASP A 166 -0.81 -5.37 -12.70
CA ASP A 166 0.59 -5.40 -12.26
C ASP A 166 0.62 -5.36 -10.71
N VAL A 167 1.16 -6.43 -10.11
CA VAL A 167 1.21 -6.61 -8.66
C VAL A 167 2.65 -6.79 -8.22
N LYS A 168 3.00 -6.15 -7.09
CA LYS A 168 4.24 -6.39 -6.37
C LYS A 168 3.93 -6.79 -4.94
N ILE A 169 4.58 -7.83 -4.45
CA ILE A 169 4.54 -8.22 -3.04
C ILE A 169 5.52 -7.34 -2.28
N ASN A 170 5.03 -6.63 -1.28
CA ASN A 170 5.82 -5.82 -0.37
C ASN A 170 5.72 -6.35 1.05
N GLY A 171 6.72 -6.07 1.88
CA GLY A 171 6.65 -6.32 3.30
C GLY A 171 7.81 -5.67 4.04
N SER A 172 7.75 -5.72 5.36
CA SER A 172 8.87 -5.31 6.22
C SER A 172 9.30 -6.51 7.06
N VAL A 173 10.60 -6.72 7.15
CA VAL A 173 11.17 -7.81 7.94
C VAL A 173 11.19 -7.42 9.41
N THR A 174 10.69 -8.29 10.27
CA THR A 174 10.64 -8.14 11.72
C THR A 174 11.12 -9.43 12.39
N PRO A 175 11.43 -9.42 13.69
CA PRO A 175 11.74 -10.66 14.40
C PRO A 175 10.62 -11.71 14.37
N LEU A 176 9.37 -11.29 14.09
CA LEU A 176 8.20 -12.17 14.09
C LEU A 176 7.93 -12.84 12.73
N ASN A 177 8.59 -12.41 11.66
CA ASN A 177 8.36 -12.96 10.32
C ASN A 177 9.64 -13.29 9.53
N VAL A 178 10.82 -13.07 10.10
CA VAL A 178 12.10 -13.31 9.41
C VAL A 178 12.22 -14.77 8.95
N GLN A 179 11.67 -15.71 9.67
CA GLN A 179 11.66 -17.14 9.33
C GLN A 179 10.81 -17.47 8.09
N ASP A 180 9.91 -16.58 7.69
CA ASP A 180 8.99 -16.78 6.57
C ASP A 180 9.54 -16.25 5.23
N MET A 181 10.72 -15.62 5.24
CA MET A 181 11.25 -14.92 4.05
C MET A 181 11.38 -15.83 2.84
N ASP A 182 11.96 -17.02 3.01
CA ASP A 182 12.14 -17.97 1.90
C ASP A 182 10.79 -18.38 1.29
N ALA A 183 9.78 -18.61 2.12
CA ALA A 183 8.42 -18.96 1.68
C ALA A 183 7.72 -17.79 0.96
N ILE A 184 7.90 -16.55 1.42
CA ILE A 184 7.40 -15.35 0.74
C ILE A 184 8.02 -15.20 -0.65
N TYR A 185 9.35 -15.36 -0.75
CA TYR A 185 10.04 -15.31 -2.05
C TYR A 185 9.65 -16.49 -2.95
N ALA A 186 9.41 -17.68 -2.39
CA ALA A 186 8.90 -18.83 -3.14
C ALA A 186 7.51 -18.56 -3.72
N LEU A 187 6.60 -18.00 -2.93
CA LEU A 187 5.27 -17.58 -3.40
C LEU A 187 5.36 -16.52 -4.51
N GLY A 188 6.27 -15.56 -4.37
CA GLY A 188 6.52 -14.56 -5.42
C GLY A 188 6.95 -15.20 -6.74
N ARG A 189 7.84 -16.20 -6.69
CA ARG A 189 8.25 -16.97 -7.89
C ARG A 189 7.09 -17.79 -8.47
N GLU A 190 6.31 -18.48 -7.62
CA GLU A 190 5.11 -19.23 -8.04
C GLU A 190 4.12 -18.32 -8.79
N LEU A 191 3.90 -17.15 -8.26
CA LEU A 191 2.96 -16.19 -8.82
C LEU A 191 3.57 -15.30 -9.91
N ASP A 192 4.86 -15.44 -10.24
CA ASP A 192 5.57 -14.55 -11.15
C ASP A 192 5.36 -13.07 -10.79
N MET A 193 5.55 -12.76 -9.51
CA MET A 193 5.43 -11.41 -8.95
C MET A 193 6.75 -10.97 -8.32
N PRO A 194 7.19 -9.73 -8.54
CA PRO A 194 8.35 -9.20 -7.82
C PRO A 194 8.06 -9.09 -6.32
N VAL A 195 9.03 -9.44 -5.50
CA VAL A 195 8.98 -9.34 -4.04
C VAL A 195 9.98 -8.29 -3.57
N HIS A 196 9.54 -7.41 -2.69
CA HIS A 196 10.40 -6.44 -2.02
C HIS A 196 10.14 -6.43 -0.51
N MET A 197 11.17 -6.76 0.25
CA MET A 197 11.11 -6.80 1.71
C MET A 197 12.06 -5.75 2.28
N ASP A 198 11.49 -4.76 2.97
CA ASP A 198 12.27 -3.73 3.64
C ASP A 198 12.84 -4.27 4.96
N THR A 199 14.14 -4.16 5.12
CA THR A 199 14.86 -4.53 6.37
C THR A 199 15.01 -3.34 7.31
N TYR A 200 14.70 -2.14 6.86
CA TYR A 200 14.82 -0.92 7.64
C TYR A 200 13.43 -0.28 7.87
N MET A 201 13.08 -0.10 9.13
CA MET A 201 11.88 0.62 9.53
C MET A 201 12.27 1.88 10.30
N VAL A 202 11.75 3.03 9.84
CA VAL A 202 11.95 4.31 10.51
C VAL A 202 11.05 4.38 11.75
N PRO A 203 11.55 4.89 12.90
CA PRO A 203 10.70 5.15 14.06
C PRO A 203 9.49 6.00 13.68
N CYS A 204 8.34 5.69 14.27
CA CYS A 204 7.16 6.51 14.09
C CYS A 204 7.40 7.89 14.69
N THR A 205 7.23 8.95 13.89
CA THR A 205 7.35 10.35 14.31
C THR A 205 6.03 10.92 14.84
N ARG A 206 4.93 10.20 14.64
CA ARG A 206 3.60 10.59 15.16
C ARG A 206 3.48 10.13 16.61
N GLU A 207 3.03 11.01 17.49
CA GLU A 207 2.66 10.62 18.85
C GLU A 207 1.56 9.56 18.79
N ARG A 208 1.87 8.36 19.27
CA ARG A 208 0.94 7.24 19.33
C ARG A 208 1.12 6.52 20.67
N SER A 209 0.02 5.94 21.13
CA SER A 209 -0.02 5.09 22.32
C SER A 209 0.82 3.79 22.17
N ARG A 210 1.33 3.51 20.96
CA ARG A 210 2.17 2.33 20.68
C ARG A 210 3.62 2.78 20.51
N THR A 211 4.45 2.31 21.40
CA THR A 211 5.91 2.44 21.27
C THR A 211 6.38 1.62 20.08
N PHE A 212 7.28 2.22 19.30
CA PHE A 212 8.07 1.52 18.29
C PHE A 212 9.11 0.69 19.05
N ASP A 213 8.71 -0.49 19.51
CA ASP A 213 9.51 -1.30 20.40
C ASP A 213 10.57 -2.14 19.67
N ALA A 214 11.43 -2.79 20.45
CA ALA A 214 12.46 -3.69 19.96
C ALA A 214 11.91 -4.87 19.12
N GLN A 215 10.59 -5.13 19.16
CA GLN A 215 9.94 -6.20 18.39
C GLN A 215 9.73 -5.81 16.92
N SER A 216 9.87 -4.54 16.57
CA SER A 216 9.66 -4.05 15.22
C SER A 216 10.93 -4.09 14.35
N ARG A 217 12.10 -4.32 14.94
CA ARG A 217 13.38 -4.36 14.23
C ARG A 217 14.14 -5.65 14.50
N LEU A 218 14.93 -6.07 13.52
CA LEU A 218 15.98 -7.06 13.76
C LEU A 218 17.10 -6.39 14.58
N ASN A 219 17.65 -7.11 15.52
CA ASN A 219 18.88 -6.69 16.17
C ASN A 219 20.03 -6.76 15.15
N PRO A 220 21.01 -5.83 15.22
CA PRO A 220 22.17 -5.87 14.35
C PRO A 220 22.95 -7.17 14.50
#